data_52864ecfe5182e871127c9433325f1d9
#
_entry.id   52864ecfe5182e871127c9433325f1d9
#
_cell.length_a   1.000
_cell.length_b   1.000
_cell.length_c   1.000
_cell.angle_alpha   90.00
_cell.angle_beta   90.00
_cell.angle_gamma   90.00
#
_symmetry.space_group_name_H-M   'P 1'
#
loop_
_entity.id
_entity.type
_entity.pdbx_description
1 polymer ?
#
loop_
_entity_poly.entity_id
_entity_poly.type
_entity_poly.pdbx_seq_one_letter_code
_entity_poly.pdbx_strand_id
1 'polypeptide(L)'
;IATGAIGNDAIRVALIFKTETVTPVGSFAILDSSVDARFNDSLNRPVLAQSFMDKAAGGTVTVAVNHLKSKGADCDDVGDPDPGDGSGECNLPRTRAAEAMVEWLASDPTDCGSENVLIIGDLNSYDKEDPIDALIDGGYVDLVAAYRGEGAYGYLFQGRIGYLDYALANPALDDVVTGLSVWHINADEPDLLNYDTRFKGPNQVAIYAPDPYRSSDHDPVIVGLDLCELVPPQFDSLSVTPNVLWPANHKYVDAEVSVTVSDNFDPSPIVTLLGVTSNEPDNGKGDGNTVDDIVIVDDYAFRLRAERSGKGSGRVYTITYQVTDSCGNSTIDSASVLVPHNQGRGKGK
;
A
#
# COMPACT_ATOMS: atom_id res chain seq x y z
N ILE A 1 -0.59 -4.40 -19.74
CA ILE A 1 0.88 -4.46 -19.81
C ILE A 1 1.26 -5.22 -21.07
N ALA A 2 2.19 -4.66 -21.84
CA ALA A 2 2.65 -5.27 -23.10
C ALA A 2 3.81 -6.23 -22.83
N THR A 3 3.52 -7.48 -22.52
CA THR A 3 4.52 -8.51 -22.19
C THR A 3 4.90 -9.38 -23.41
N GLY A 4 4.14 -9.28 -24.51
CA GLY A 4 4.15 -10.34 -25.52
C GLY A 4 3.39 -11.59 -25.05
N ALA A 5 3.61 -12.72 -25.72
CA ALA A 5 2.98 -13.98 -25.34
C ALA A 5 3.69 -14.59 -24.12
N ILE A 6 2.95 -14.86 -23.05
CA ILE A 6 3.45 -15.54 -21.85
C ILE A 6 2.99 -16.99 -21.89
N GLY A 7 3.94 -17.93 -21.78
CA GLY A 7 3.67 -19.36 -21.83
C GLY A 7 3.23 -19.86 -23.21
N ASN A 8 2.92 -21.15 -23.29
CA ASN A 8 2.58 -21.86 -24.54
C ASN A 8 1.11 -22.28 -24.62
N ASP A 9 0.34 -22.11 -23.54
CA ASP A 9 -1.09 -22.45 -23.52
C ASP A 9 -1.93 -21.47 -24.37
N ALA A 10 -3.06 -21.92 -24.83
CA ALA A 10 -4.07 -21.09 -25.48
C ALA A 10 -4.71 -20.08 -24.50
N ILE A 11 -4.84 -20.47 -23.22
CA ILE A 11 -5.33 -19.64 -22.10
C ILE A 11 -4.14 -18.99 -21.42
N ARG A 12 -4.20 -17.68 -21.20
CA ARG A 12 -3.09 -16.90 -20.63
C ARG A 12 -3.59 -15.89 -19.63
N VAL A 13 -2.72 -15.54 -18.68
CA VAL A 13 -2.95 -14.43 -17.76
C VAL A 13 -2.64 -13.10 -18.44
N ALA A 14 -3.30 -12.03 -18.01
CA ALA A 14 -3.06 -10.68 -18.48
C ALA A 14 -3.40 -9.66 -17.39
N LEU A 15 -2.75 -8.49 -17.43
CA LEU A 15 -3.06 -7.32 -16.60
C LEU A 15 -3.48 -6.16 -17.50
N ILE A 16 -4.64 -5.58 -17.21
CA ILE A 16 -5.11 -4.30 -17.77
C ILE A 16 -5.26 -3.29 -16.64
N PHE A 17 -5.04 -2.02 -16.91
CA PHE A 17 -5.12 -0.96 -15.91
C PHE A 17 -5.60 0.36 -16.52
N LYS A 18 -6.13 1.24 -15.68
CA LYS A 18 -6.52 2.60 -16.07
C LYS A 18 -5.33 3.54 -15.94
N THR A 19 -4.86 4.05 -17.07
CA THR A 19 -3.71 4.93 -17.13
C THR A 19 -3.93 6.29 -16.47
N GLU A 20 -5.19 6.67 -16.22
CA GLU A 20 -5.56 7.91 -15.54
C GLU A 20 -5.37 7.80 -14.02
N THR A 21 -5.51 6.59 -13.44
CA THR A 21 -5.50 6.37 -11.98
C THR A 21 -4.20 5.76 -11.49
N VAL A 22 -3.60 4.84 -12.23
CA VAL A 22 -2.37 4.18 -11.82
C VAL A 22 -1.30 4.25 -12.91
N THR A 23 -0.04 4.09 -12.51
CA THR A 23 1.09 3.95 -13.42
C THR A 23 1.91 2.72 -13.06
N PRO A 24 2.34 1.90 -14.03
CA PRO A 24 3.29 0.83 -13.77
C PRO A 24 4.61 1.38 -13.26
N VAL A 25 5.18 0.76 -12.24
CA VAL A 25 6.50 1.08 -11.67
C VAL A 25 7.32 -0.20 -11.58
N GLY A 26 8.64 -0.07 -11.65
CA GLY A 26 9.52 -1.22 -11.82
C GLY A 26 9.33 -1.94 -13.17
N SER A 27 9.76 -3.18 -13.24
CA SER A 27 9.61 -4.04 -14.42
C SER A 27 8.52 -5.09 -14.16
N PHE A 28 7.79 -5.50 -15.20
CA PHE A 28 7.00 -6.72 -15.03
C PHE A 28 7.92 -7.94 -14.90
N ALA A 29 7.48 -8.95 -14.16
CA ALA A 29 8.19 -10.19 -13.95
C ALA A 29 7.30 -11.40 -14.23
N ILE A 30 7.92 -12.51 -14.61
CA ILE A 30 7.23 -13.76 -14.94
C ILE A 30 7.84 -14.87 -14.09
N LEU A 31 6.98 -15.62 -13.39
CA LEU A 31 7.37 -16.87 -12.75
C LEU A 31 7.03 -18.04 -13.66
N ASP A 32 8.02 -18.78 -14.05
CA ASP A 32 7.95 -20.02 -14.83
C ASP A 32 9.03 -21.01 -14.38
N SER A 33 9.16 -22.15 -15.02
CA SER A 33 10.13 -23.19 -14.67
C SER A 33 11.61 -22.78 -14.85
N SER A 34 11.88 -21.69 -15.57
CA SER A 34 13.24 -21.15 -15.69
C SER A 34 13.65 -20.30 -14.47
N VAL A 35 12.68 -19.78 -13.73
CA VAL A 35 12.89 -19.00 -12.51
C VAL A 35 12.90 -19.92 -11.28
N ASP A 36 11.91 -20.82 -11.17
CA ASP A 36 11.85 -21.80 -10.10
C ASP A 36 11.37 -23.17 -10.66
N ALA A 37 12.19 -24.20 -10.48
CA ALA A 37 11.88 -25.53 -10.99
C ALA A 37 10.65 -26.21 -10.35
N ARG A 38 10.17 -25.70 -9.22
CA ARG A 38 8.91 -26.14 -8.60
C ARG A 38 7.69 -25.67 -9.40
N PHE A 39 7.82 -24.52 -10.10
CA PHE A 39 6.78 -24.00 -10.95
C PHE A 39 6.80 -24.68 -12.32
N ASN A 40 6.00 -25.74 -12.45
CA ASN A 40 5.89 -26.49 -13.71
C ASN A 40 4.95 -25.73 -14.68
N ASP A 41 5.52 -24.97 -15.61
CA ASP A 41 4.81 -24.17 -16.61
C ASP A 41 4.31 -24.98 -17.84
N SER A 42 4.57 -26.28 -17.89
CA SER A 42 3.89 -27.19 -18.80
C SER A 42 2.47 -27.56 -18.30
N LEU A 43 2.21 -27.34 -17.03
CA LEU A 43 0.93 -27.57 -16.36
C LEU A 43 0.26 -26.24 -15.96
N ASN A 44 0.92 -25.43 -15.15
CA ASN A 44 0.43 -24.13 -14.72
C ASN A 44 0.69 -23.04 -15.78
N ARG A 45 -0.16 -22.04 -15.89
CA ARG A 45 0.15 -20.83 -16.67
C ARG A 45 1.17 -20.00 -15.90
N PRO A 46 2.23 -19.47 -16.55
CA PRO A 46 3.19 -18.62 -15.86
C PRO A 46 2.54 -17.45 -15.17
N VAL A 47 3.00 -17.11 -13.96
CA VAL A 47 2.51 -15.96 -13.21
C VAL A 47 3.04 -14.68 -13.83
N LEU A 48 2.20 -13.67 -13.94
CA LEU A 48 2.61 -12.32 -14.32
C LEU A 48 2.48 -11.39 -13.11
N ALA A 49 3.59 -10.78 -12.69
CA ALA A 49 3.59 -9.73 -11.68
C ALA A 49 3.96 -8.37 -12.27
N GLN A 50 3.31 -7.33 -11.79
CA GLN A 50 3.61 -5.93 -12.07
C GLN A 50 3.26 -5.08 -10.87
N SER A 51 4.14 -4.14 -10.53
CA SER A 51 3.84 -3.11 -9.53
C SER A 51 3.20 -1.89 -10.17
N PHE A 52 2.26 -1.30 -9.43
CA PHE A 52 1.54 -0.10 -9.82
C PHE A 52 1.61 0.92 -8.70
N MET A 53 1.73 2.19 -9.06
CA MET A 53 1.62 3.31 -8.15
C MET A 53 0.28 4.01 -8.38
N ASP A 54 -0.45 4.28 -7.30
CA ASP A 54 -1.61 5.17 -7.33
C ASP A 54 -1.16 6.61 -7.61
N LYS A 55 -1.76 7.26 -8.59
CA LYS A 55 -1.37 8.62 -9.00
C LYS A 55 -1.90 9.70 -8.08
N ALA A 56 -2.89 9.40 -7.27
CA ALA A 56 -3.50 10.36 -6.36
C ALA A 56 -2.86 10.33 -4.96
N ALA A 57 -2.35 9.16 -4.54
CA ALA A 57 -1.85 8.95 -3.18
C ALA A 57 -0.39 8.45 -3.12
N GLY A 58 0.23 8.13 -4.25
CA GLY A 58 1.65 7.74 -4.34
C GLY A 58 2.01 6.35 -3.83
N GLY A 59 1.09 5.67 -3.15
CA GLY A 59 1.34 4.33 -2.65
C GLY A 59 1.41 3.28 -3.76
N THR A 60 2.13 2.19 -3.50
CA THR A 60 2.42 1.15 -4.49
C THR A 60 1.86 -0.20 -4.07
N VAL A 61 1.52 -1.02 -5.06
CA VAL A 61 1.14 -2.42 -4.88
C VAL A 61 1.70 -3.28 -6.00
N THR A 62 2.26 -4.45 -5.67
CA THR A 62 2.63 -5.48 -6.64
C THR A 62 1.46 -6.44 -6.81
N VAL A 63 0.97 -6.58 -8.03
CA VAL A 63 -0.13 -7.48 -8.39
C VAL A 63 0.41 -8.66 -9.16
N ALA A 64 0.22 -9.88 -8.64
CA ALA A 64 0.58 -11.14 -9.27
C ALA A 64 -0.70 -11.86 -9.74
N VAL A 65 -0.90 -11.95 -11.05
CA VAL A 65 -2.05 -12.63 -11.64
C VAL A 65 -1.72 -14.07 -12.01
N ASN A 66 -2.61 -14.97 -11.63
CA ASN A 66 -2.43 -16.41 -11.68
C ASN A 66 -3.54 -17.12 -12.42
N HIS A 67 -3.20 -18.27 -12.99
CA HIS A 67 -4.15 -19.29 -13.42
C HIS A 67 -3.48 -20.65 -13.34
N LEU A 68 -3.64 -21.32 -12.21
CA LEU A 68 -3.02 -22.61 -11.97
C LEU A 68 -3.74 -23.74 -12.72
N LYS A 69 -3.19 -24.93 -12.67
CA LYS A 69 -3.69 -26.08 -13.40
C LYS A 69 -5.08 -26.51 -12.91
N SER A 70 -6.00 -26.72 -13.86
CA SER A 70 -7.36 -27.19 -13.57
C SER A 70 -7.37 -28.54 -12.86
N LYS A 71 -8.28 -28.69 -11.89
CA LYS A 71 -8.52 -29.91 -11.10
C LYS A 71 -9.01 -31.11 -11.95
N GLY A 72 -9.62 -30.86 -13.10
CA GLY A 72 -10.09 -31.88 -14.03
C GLY A 72 -9.09 -32.23 -15.12
N ALA A 73 -7.85 -31.76 -15.03
CA ALA A 73 -6.82 -32.10 -15.99
C ALA A 73 -6.13 -33.43 -15.58
N ASP A 74 -5.63 -34.16 -16.58
CA ASP A 74 -4.87 -35.41 -16.38
C ASP A 74 -3.44 -35.08 -15.87
N CYS A 75 -3.08 -35.60 -14.71
CA CYS A 75 -1.77 -35.51 -14.10
C CYS A 75 -1.17 -36.87 -13.69
N ASP A 76 -1.69 -37.96 -14.25
CA ASP A 76 -1.14 -39.31 -14.05
C ASP A 76 0.34 -39.40 -14.45
N ASP A 77 0.73 -38.74 -15.54
CA ASP A 77 2.10 -38.72 -16.07
C ASP A 77 3.10 -38.05 -15.11
N VAL A 78 2.65 -37.18 -14.24
CA VAL A 78 3.48 -36.55 -13.19
C VAL A 78 3.28 -37.20 -11.81
N GLY A 79 2.49 -38.27 -11.75
CA GLY A 79 2.28 -39.05 -10.53
C GLY A 79 1.35 -38.41 -9.51
N ASP A 80 0.41 -37.56 -9.97
CA ASP A 80 -0.52 -36.86 -9.11
C ASP A 80 -1.98 -36.99 -9.62
N PRO A 81 -2.51 -38.24 -9.66
CA PRO A 81 -3.88 -38.53 -10.03
C PRO A 81 -4.87 -38.04 -8.94
N ASP A 82 -6.15 -37.96 -9.30
CA ASP A 82 -7.23 -37.63 -8.36
C ASP A 82 -7.28 -38.67 -7.19
N PRO A 83 -7.00 -38.26 -5.93
CA PRO A 83 -7.09 -39.14 -4.79
C PRO A 83 -8.53 -39.47 -4.35
N GLY A 84 -9.53 -38.78 -4.93
CA GLY A 84 -10.94 -38.95 -4.63
C GLY A 84 -11.41 -38.27 -3.34
N ASP A 85 -10.61 -37.38 -2.78
CA ASP A 85 -10.93 -36.60 -1.57
C ASP A 85 -11.55 -35.23 -1.86
N GLY A 86 -11.61 -34.83 -3.13
CA GLY A 86 -12.12 -33.55 -3.61
C GLY A 86 -11.06 -32.56 -4.06
N SER A 87 -9.77 -32.79 -3.77
CA SER A 87 -8.66 -31.99 -4.27
C SER A 87 -8.50 -32.08 -5.80
N GLY A 88 -9.00 -33.19 -6.39
CA GLY A 88 -8.91 -33.46 -7.82
C GLY A 88 -7.47 -33.74 -8.26
N GLU A 89 -7.28 -33.84 -9.56
CA GLU A 89 -5.96 -34.04 -10.14
C GLU A 89 -5.06 -32.81 -10.00
N CYS A 90 -3.74 -32.99 -10.15
CA CYS A 90 -2.74 -31.91 -10.19
C CYS A 90 -2.64 -31.09 -8.88
N ASN A 91 -3.01 -31.64 -7.74
CA ASN A 91 -2.95 -30.93 -6.46
C ASN A 91 -1.50 -30.58 -6.09
N LEU A 92 -0.56 -31.55 -6.20
CA LEU A 92 0.85 -31.34 -5.90
C LEU A 92 1.55 -30.33 -6.84
N PRO A 93 1.36 -30.36 -8.18
CA PRO A 93 1.82 -29.28 -9.07
C PRO A 93 1.32 -27.90 -8.69
N ARG A 94 0.05 -27.75 -8.28
CA ARG A 94 -0.49 -26.46 -7.80
C ARG A 94 0.14 -26.03 -6.48
N THR A 95 0.30 -26.96 -5.53
CA THR A 95 0.93 -26.71 -4.21
C THR A 95 2.37 -26.21 -4.40
N ARG A 96 3.17 -26.90 -5.23
CA ARG A 96 4.55 -26.48 -5.52
C ARG A 96 4.63 -25.14 -6.22
N ALA A 97 3.69 -24.84 -7.10
CA ALA A 97 3.59 -23.53 -7.74
C ALA A 97 3.27 -22.42 -6.72
N ALA A 98 2.39 -22.70 -5.75
CA ALA A 98 2.07 -21.78 -4.65
C ALA A 98 3.29 -21.51 -3.76
N GLU A 99 4.02 -22.56 -3.35
CA GLU A 99 5.28 -22.42 -2.60
C GLU A 99 6.34 -21.59 -3.34
N ALA A 100 6.53 -21.86 -4.63
CA ALA A 100 7.46 -21.10 -5.47
C ALA A 100 7.06 -19.63 -5.58
N MET A 101 5.76 -19.36 -5.70
CA MET A 101 5.22 -18.00 -5.79
C MET A 101 5.45 -17.19 -4.52
N VAL A 102 5.27 -17.78 -3.33
CA VAL A 102 5.57 -17.14 -2.04
C VAL A 102 7.01 -16.65 -1.99
N GLU A 103 7.97 -17.55 -2.27
CA GLU A 103 9.40 -17.20 -2.22
C GLU A 103 9.79 -16.19 -3.31
N TRP A 104 9.23 -16.34 -4.51
CA TRP A 104 9.50 -15.44 -5.62
C TRP A 104 9.00 -14.02 -5.34
N LEU A 105 7.76 -13.86 -4.86
CA LEU A 105 7.20 -12.55 -4.53
C LEU A 105 7.93 -11.88 -3.37
N ALA A 106 8.42 -12.65 -2.39
CA ALA A 106 9.26 -12.12 -1.31
C ALA A 106 10.61 -11.57 -1.79
N SER A 107 11.06 -11.90 -3.01
CA SER A 107 12.30 -11.38 -3.60
C SER A 107 12.17 -10.05 -4.35
N ASP A 108 10.99 -9.39 -4.30
CA ASP A 108 10.66 -8.20 -5.09
C ASP A 108 10.98 -8.35 -6.59
N PRO A 109 10.30 -9.27 -7.29
CA PRO A 109 10.65 -9.60 -8.66
C PRO A 109 10.44 -8.44 -9.66
N THR A 110 9.71 -7.40 -9.26
CA THR A 110 9.45 -6.20 -10.07
C THR A 110 10.49 -5.10 -9.88
N ASP A 111 11.38 -5.24 -8.89
CA ASP A 111 12.40 -4.25 -8.50
C ASP A 111 11.77 -2.86 -8.23
N CYS A 112 10.63 -2.88 -7.54
CA CYS A 112 9.85 -1.67 -7.22
C CYS A 112 10.04 -1.23 -5.76
N GLY A 113 10.41 -2.13 -4.85
CA GLY A 113 10.48 -1.90 -3.42
C GLY A 113 9.10 -1.78 -2.75
N SER A 114 8.02 -2.21 -3.41
CA SER A 114 6.69 -2.23 -2.80
C SER A 114 6.59 -3.31 -1.74
N GLU A 115 6.21 -2.92 -0.52
CA GLU A 115 5.91 -3.88 0.55
C GLU A 115 4.52 -4.52 0.39
N ASN A 116 3.63 -3.92 -0.41
CA ASN A 116 2.27 -4.38 -0.63
C ASN A 116 2.22 -5.39 -1.78
N VAL A 117 1.76 -6.61 -1.51
CA VAL A 117 1.67 -7.68 -2.51
C VAL A 117 0.27 -8.29 -2.52
N LEU A 118 -0.35 -8.33 -3.71
CA LEU A 118 -1.64 -8.92 -4.00
C LEU A 118 -1.50 -10.07 -5.00
N ILE A 119 -1.89 -11.27 -4.59
CA ILE A 119 -2.05 -12.43 -5.46
C ILE A 119 -3.51 -12.51 -5.89
N ILE A 120 -3.78 -12.56 -7.20
CA ILE A 120 -5.14 -12.65 -7.76
C ILE A 120 -5.23 -13.72 -8.85
N GLY A 121 -6.45 -14.17 -9.12
CA GLY A 121 -6.77 -15.05 -10.23
C GLY A 121 -7.30 -16.42 -9.81
N ASP A 122 -7.46 -17.28 -10.80
CA ASP A 122 -7.97 -18.63 -10.64
C ASP A 122 -6.84 -19.57 -10.17
N LEU A 123 -6.87 -19.95 -8.90
CA LEU A 123 -5.90 -20.88 -8.30
C LEU A 123 -6.32 -22.34 -8.46
N ASN A 124 -7.50 -22.61 -9.06
CA ASN A 124 -8.05 -23.95 -9.29
C ASN A 124 -8.02 -24.85 -8.05
N SER A 125 -8.19 -24.25 -6.89
CA SER A 125 -8.21 -24.92 -5.57
C SER A 125 -9.23 -24.26 -4.66
N TYR A 126 -9.96 -25.03 -3.87
CA TYR A 126 -10.86 -24.49 -2.86
C TYR A 126 -10.10 -24.10 -1.58
N ASP A 127 -10.73 -23.35 -0.72
CA ASP A 127 -10.16 -22.66 0.46
C ASP A 127 -9.42 -23.56 1.48
N LYS A 128 -9.62 -24.90 1.43
CA LYS A 128 -9.03 -25.89 2.34
C LYS A 128 -8.17 -26.91 1.61
N GLU A 129 -7.67 -26.56 0.45
CA GLU A 129 -6.78 -27.43 -0.32
C GLU A 129 -5.32 -26.98 -0.19
N ASP A 130 -4.38 -27.92 -0.29
CA ASP A 130 -2.96 -27.71 -0.06
C ASP A 130 -2.34 -26.48 -0.77
N PRO A 131 -2.74 -26.13 -2.02
CA PRO A 131 -2.20 -24.93 -2.66
C PRO A 131 -2.56 -23.63 -1.93
N ILE A 132 -3.77 -23.54 -1.36
CA ILE A 132 -4.21 -22.38 -0.60
C ILE A 132 -3.55 -22.37 0.78
N ASP A 133 -3.47 -23.54 1.46
CA ASP A 133 -2.73 -23.66 2.71
C ASP A 133 -1.27 -23.23 2.55
N ALA A 134 -0.61 -23.58 1.44
CA ALA A 134 0.77 -23.15 1.17
C ALA A 134 0.92 -21.62 1.06
N LEU A 135 -0.06 -20.91 0.49
CA LEU A 135 -0.06 -19.43 0.43
C LEU A 135 -0.32 -18.82 1.82
N ILE A 136 -1.26 -19.41 2.59
CA ILE A 136 -1.57 -18.96 3.96
C ILE A 136 -0.37 -19.20 4.89
N ASP A 137 0.26 -20.37 4.82
CA ASP A 137 1.47 -20.69 5.57
C ASP A 137 2.64 -19.79 5.18
N GLY A 138 2.66 -19.29 3.91
CA GLY A 138 3.55 -18.27 3.41
C GLY A 138 3.26 -16.85 3.91
N GLY A 139 2.23 -16.68 4.76
CA GLY A 139 1.87 -15.42 5.41
C GLY A 139 0.82 -14.59 4.66
N TYR A 140 0.20 -15.11 3.61
CA TYR A 140 -0.87 -14.42 2.90
C TYR A 140 -2.23 -14.61 3.57
N VAL A 141 -3.06 -13.59 3.54
CA VAL A 141 -4.44 -13.60 4.03
C VAL A 141 -5.38 -13.81 2.85
N ASP A 142 -6.25 -14.82 2.92
CA ASP A 142 -7.35 -14.98 1.97
C ASP A 142 -8.44 -13.95 2.27
N LEU A 143 -8.48 -12.89 1.46
CA LEU A 143 -9.43 -11.80 1.61
C LEU A 143 -10.87 -12.25 1.30
N VAL A 144 -11.07 -13.26 0.42
CA VAL A 144 -12.41 -13.78 0.13
C VAL A 144 -12.98 -14.44 1.39
N ALA A 145 -12.23 -15.33 2.05
CA ALA A 145 -12.62 -15.91 3.31
C ALA A 145 -12.81 -14.87 4.43
N ALA A 146 -11.88 -13.90 4.54
CA ALA A 146 -11.92 -12.88 5.60
C ALA A 146 -13.14 -11.97 5.52
N TYR A 147 -13.53 -11.54 4.31
CA TYR A 147 -14.62 -10.58 4.10
C TYR A 147 -15.99 -11.22 3.83
N ARG A 148 -16.03 -12.46 3.30
CA ARG A 148 -17.28 -13.12 2.89
C ARG A 148 -17.63 -14.34 3.76
N GLY A 149 -16.65 -14.90 4.49
CA GLY A 149 -16.84 -16.03 5.39
C GLY A 149 -17.12 -17.36 4.66
N GLU A 150 -17.58 -18.36 5.42
CA GLU A 150 -17.81 -19.74 4.93
C GLU A 150 -18.86 -19.86 3.80
N GLY A 151 -19.67 -18.84 3.56
CA GLY A 151 -20.65 -18.81 2.49
C GLY A 151 -20.14 -18.19 1.19
N ALA A 152 -18.84 -17.89 1.09
CA ALA A 152 -18.24 -17.30 -0.07
C ALA A 152 -18.33 -18.20 -1.30
N TYR A 153 -18.69 -17.65 -2.46
CA TYR A 153 -18.65 -18.36 -3.73
C TYR A 153 -18.41 -17.40 -4.88
N GLY A 154 -17.89 -17.90 -5.96
CA GLY A 154 -17.68 -17.24 -7.24
C GLY A 154 -17.69 -18.25 -8.38
N TYR A 155 -17.95 -19.53 -8.06
CA TYR A 155 -17.98 -20.64 -9.01
C TYR A 155 -19.00 -21.69 -8.60
N LEU A 156 -19.73 -22.22 -9.59
CA LEU A 156 -20.68 -23.33 -9.44
C LEU A 156 -20.22 -24.54 -10.25
N PHE A 157 -20.07 -25.68 -9.60
CA PHE A 157 -19.75 -26.92 -10.28
C PHE A 157 -20.62 -28.09 -9.78
N GLN A 158 -21.37 -28.72 -10.69
CA GLN A 158 -22.24 -29.87 -10.39
C GLN A 158 -23.19 -29.64 -9.20
N GLY A 159 -23.73 -28.43 -9.07
CA GLY A 159 -24.65 -28.04 -8.00
C GLY A 159 -23.97 -27.75 -6.65
N ARG A 160 -22.66 -27.65 -6.60
CA ARG A 160 -21.89 -27.20 -5.44
C ARG A 160 -21.37 -25.78 -5.68
N ILE A 161 -21.36 -24.99 -4.64
CA ILE A 161 -20.84 -23.61 -4.64
C ILE A 161 -19.50 -23.56 -3.91
N GLY A 162 -18.63 -22.66 -4.36
CA GLY A 162 -17.33 -22.37 -3.76
C GLY A 162 -16.65 -21.29 -4.58
N TYR A 163 -15.39 -21.01 -4.34
CA TYR A 163 -14.60 -20.08 -5.13
C TYR A 163 -13.25 -20.70 -5.50
N LEU A 164 -12.75 -20.33 -6.67
CA LEU A 164 -11.45 -20.72 -7.22
C LEU A 164 -10.63 -19.49 -7.55
N ASP A 165 -11.31 -18.33 -7.67
CA ASP A 165 -10.70 -17.02 -7.88
C ASP A 165 -10.47 -16.34 -6.53
N TYR A 166 -9.24 -15.96 -6.31
CA TYR A 166 -8.77 -15.43 -5.04
C TYR A 166 -8.29 -14.00 -5.15
N ALA A 167 -8.27 -13.34 -4.01
CA ALA A 167 -7.45 -12.21 -3.69
C ALA A 167 -6.76 -12.51 -2.36
N LEU A 168 -5.43 -12.71 -2.39
CA LEU A 168 -4.64 -12.94 -1.18
C LEU A 168 -3.66 -11.77 -1.00
N ALA A 169 -3.71 -11.18 0.19
CA ALA A 169 -2.87 -10.06 0.59
C ALA A 169 -1.75 -10.52 1.50
N ASN A 170 -0.54 -10.00 1.31
CA ASN A 170 0.47 -10.12 2.36
C ASN A 170 0.13 -9.20 3.55
N PRO A 171 0.76 -9.33 4.74
CA PRO A 171 0.40 -8.56 5.92
C PRO A 171 0.41 -7.03 5.71
N ALA A 172 1.38 -6.49 4.97
CA ALA A 172 1.45 -5.05 4.71
C ALA A 172 0.26 -4.57 3.87
N LEU A 173 -0.15 -5.34 2.86
CA LEU A 173 -1.32 -5.00 2.05
C LEU A 173 -2.63 -5.19 2.83
N ASP A 174 -2.75 -6.21 3.69
CA ASP A 174 -3.97 -6.47 4.46
C ASP A 174 -4.35 -5.28 5.34
N ASP A 175 -3.37 -4.57 5.90
CA ASP A 175 -3.57 -3.36 6.72
C ASP A 175 -4.24 -2.21 5.95
N VAL A 176 -4.14 -2.18 4.62
CA VAL A 176 -4.69 -1.12 3.75
C VAL A 176 -5.86 -1.59 2.89
N VAL A 177 -6.37 -2.81 3.10
CA VAL A 177 -7.59 -3.30 2.45
C VAL A 177 -8.81 -2.61 3.04
N THR A 178 -9.58 -1.93 2.21
CA THR A 178 -10.83 -1.23 2.62
C THR A 178 -12.09 -2.07 2.42
N GLY A 179 -11.99 -3.17 1.67
CA GLY A 179 -13.10 -4.07 1.47
C GLY A 179 -12.90 -5.04 0.32
N LEU A 180 -13.76 -6.06 0.28
CA LEU A 180 -13.82 -7.05 -0.79
C LEU A 180 -15.26 -7.37 -1.17
N SER A 181 -15.50 -7.60 -2.45
CA SER A 181 -16.76 -8.12 -2.97
C SER A 181 -16.52 -9.15 -4.07
N VAL A 182 -17.34 -10.17 -4.10
CA VAL A 182 -17.50 -11.06 -5.26
C VAL A 182 -18.72 -10.55 -6.03
N TRP A 183 -18.52 -10.24 -7.31
CA TRP A 183 -19.61 -9.70 -8.13
C TRP A 183 -20.32 -10.83 -8.87
N HIS A 184 -21.43 -11.30 -8.28
CA HIS A 184 -22.25 -12.39 -8.83
C HIS A 184 -22.96 -12.00 -10.11
N ILE A 185 -22.26 -12.09 -11.22
CA ILE A 185 -22.72 -11.73 -12.57
C ILE A 185 -22.61 -12.90 -13.55
N ASN A 186 -21.87 -13.94 -13.16
CA ASN A 186 -21.54 -15.06 -14.03
C ASN A 186 -21.95 -16.41 -13.45
N ALA A 187 -21.49 -16.75 -12.22
CA ALA A 187 -21.62 -18.08 -11.64
C ALA A 187 -23.08 -18.52 -11.44
N ASP A 188 -23.96 -17.58 -11.07
CA ASP A 188 -25.41 -17.82 -10.87
C ASP A 188 -26.19 -17.94 -12.16
N GLU A 189 -25.64 -17.48 -13.29
CA GLU A 189 -26.32 -17.53 -14.57
C GLU A 189 -26.30 -18.94 -15.16
N PRO A 190 -27.37 -19.38 -15.78
CA PRO A 190 -27.47 -20.73 -16.37
C PRO A 190 -26.40 -20.97 -17.43
N ASP A 191 -25.83 -22.18 -17.47
CA ASP A 191 -24.89 -22.61 -18.52
C ASP A 191 -25.45 -22.47 -19.94
N LEU A 192 -26.78 -22.39 -20.07
CA LEU A 192 -27.49 -22.16 -21.32
C LEU A 192 -27.08 -20.81 -21.96
N LEU A 193 -26.77 -19.80 -21.14
CA LEU A 193 -26.37 -18.44 -21.56
C LEU A 193 -24.87 -18.28 -21.78
N ASN A 194 -24.09 -19.32 -21.56
CA ASN A 194 -22.62 -19.30 -21.62
C ASN A 194 -22.11 -18.61 -22.89
N TYR A 195 -21.05 -17.79 -22.73
CA TYR A 195 -20.36 -17.02 -23.77
C TYR A 195 -19.79 -17.88 -24.93
N ASP A 196 -19.44 -19.15 -24.68
CA ASP A 196 -18.92 -20.04 -25.70
C ASP A 196 -20.05 -20.77 -26.45
N THR A 197 -20.26 -20.36 -27.67
CA THR A 197 -21.31 -20.94 -28.54
C THR A 197 -20.82 -22.06 -29.45
N ARG A 198 -19.53 -22.40 -29.47
CA ARG A 198 -18.90 -23.33 -30.40
C ARG A 198 -19.46 -24.77 -30.33
N PHE A 199 -19.84 -25.18 -29.12
CA PHE A 199 -20.33 -26.54 -28.84
C PHE A 199 -21.83 -26.59 -28.53
N LYS A 200 -22.57 -25.52 -28.84
CA LYS A 200 -23.99 -25.38 -28.54
C LYS A 200 -24.89 -25.72 -29.70
N GLY A 201 -26.08 -26.23 -29.40
CA GLY A 201 -27.13 -26.44 -30.39
C GLY A 201 -27.72 -25.12 -30.91
N PRO A 202 -28.44 -25.14 -32.07
CA PRO A 202 -28.97 -23.94 -32.69
C PRO A 202 -29.85 -23.08 -31.77
N ASN A 203 -30.65 -23.72 -30.91
CA ASN A 203 -31.54 -23.01 -29.98
C ASN A 203 -30.75 -22.30 -28.88
N GLN A 204 -29.62 -22.85 -28.46
CA GLN A 204 -28.75 -22.21 -27.48
C GLN A 204 -27.99 -21.03 -28.09
N VAL A 205 -27.52 -21.17 -29.32
CA VAL A 205 -26.88 -20.06 -30.06
C VAL A 205 -27.88 -18.91 -30.28
N ALA A 206 -29.15 -19.21 -30.49
CA ALA A 206 -30.19 -18.21 -30.74
C ALA A 206 -30.50 -17.32 -29.51
N ILE A 207 -30.21 -17.77 -28.30
CA ILE A 207 -30.42 -17.00 -27.06
C ILE A 207 -29.15 -16.32 -26.55
N TYR A 208 -28.01 -16.50 -27.22
CA TYR A 208 -26.78 -15.80 -26.88
C TYR A 208 -26.97 -14.28 -27.00
N ALA A 209 -26.58 -13.54 -25.99
CA ALA A 209 -26.53 -12.09 -25.99
C ALA A 209 -25.08 -11.62 -25.66
N PRO A 210 -24.52 -10.66 -26.40
CA PRO A 210 -23.21 -10.10 -26.12
C PRO A 210 -23.30 -9.06 -24.99
N ASP A 211 -23.76 -9.47 -23.81
CA ASP A 211 -23.89 -8.67 -22.61
C ASP A 211 -22.90 -9.15 -21.53
N PRO A 212 -22.77 -8.49 -20.38
CA PRO A 212 -21.80 -8.88 -19.37
C PRO A 212 -22.18 -10.15 -18.60
N TYR A 213 -23.44 -10.62 -18.68
CA TYR A 213 -23.89 -11.78 -17.91
C TYR A 213 -23.39 -13.07 -18.54
N ARG A 214 -22.89 -13.98 -17.70
CA ARG A 214 -22.29 -15.23 -18.15
C ARG A 214 -21.19 -15.06 -19.20
N SER A 215 -20.43 -13.95 -19.09
CA SER A 215 -19.21 -13.72 -19.89
C SER A 215 -18.03 -14.59 -19.44
N SER A 216 -18.18 -15.30 -18.33
CA SER A 216 -17.34 -16.35 -17.77
C SER A 216 -18.25 -17.35 -17.02
N ASP A 217 -17.70 -18.45 -16.55
CA ASP A 217 -18.31 -19.33 -15.54
C ASP A 217 -17.87 -18.99 -14.10
N HIS A 218 -16.94 -18.03 -13.98
CA HIS A 218 -16.44 -17.51 -12.72
C HIS A 218 -16.90 -16.07 -12.47
N ASP A 219 -17.13 -15.71 -11.21
CA ASP A 219 -17.44 -14.34 -10.78
C ASP A 219 -16.17 -13.52 -10.52
N PRO A 220 -16.15 -12.23 -10.91
CA PRO A 220 -15.02 -11.36 -10.58
C PRO A 220 -14.91 -11.07 -9.09
N VAL A 221 -13.68 -11.09 -8.56
CA VAL A 221 -13.33 -10.61 -7.23
C VAL A 221 -12.88 -9.15 -7.32
N ILE A 222 -13.45 -8.30 -6.46
CA ILE A 222 -13.17 -6.86 -6.42
C ILE A 222 -12.56 -6.54 -5.04
N VAL A 223 -11.38 -5.95 -5.03
CA VAL A 223 -10.67 -5.53 -3.81
C VAL A 223 -10.56 -4.01 -3.80
N GLY A 224 -10.93 -3.40 -2.68
CA GLY A 224 -10.69 -1.97 -2.39
C GLY A 224 -9.41 -1.82 -1.58
N LEU A 225 -8.53 -0.92 -2.02
CA LEU A 225 -7.27 -0.61 -1.36
C LEU A 225 -7.18 0.89 -1.10
N ASP A 226 -6.62 1.28 0.05
CA ASP A 226 -6.24 2.64 0.38
C ASP A 226 -4.71 2.73 0.40
N LEU A 227 -4.14 3.04 -0.76
CA LEU A 227 -2.70 3.04 -0.98
C LEU A 227 -2.16 4.44 -0.79
N CYS A 228 -1.45 4.68 0.32
CA CYS A 228 -0.71 5.91 0.58
C CYS A 228 0.80 5.67 0.55
N GLU A 229 1.55 6.70 0.16
CA GLU A 229 3.00 6.69 0.32
C GLU A 229 3.37 6.85 1.81
N LEU A 230 4.58 6.45 2.20
CA LEU A 230 5.00 6.37 3.60
C LEU A 230 6.19 7.29 3.94
N VAL A 231 6.62 8.14 3.02
CA VAL A 231 7.78 9.02 3.22
C VAL A 231 7.33 10.33 3.87
N PRO A 232 7.74 10.65 5.12
CA PRO A 232 7.33 11.89 5.75
C PRO A 232 7.89 13.13 5.05
N PRO A 233 7.13 14.24 5.02
CA PRO A 233 7.59 15.52 4.51
C PRO A 233 8.76 16.06 5.32
N GLN A 234 9.59 16.90 4.71
CA GLN A 234 10.76 17.47 5.35
C GLN A 234 10.72 18.99 5.40
N PHE A 235 11.41 19.55 6.41
CA PHE A 235 11.72 20.98 6.46
C PHE A 235 12.96 21.27 5.62
N ASP A 236 12.81 21.98 4.50
CA ASP A 236 13.93 22.46 3.71
C ASP A 236 14.62 23.64 4.41
N SER A 237 13.83 24.47 5.09
CA SER A 237 14.32 25.50 5.99
C SER A 237 13.30 25.83 7.09
N LEU A 238 13.80 26.06 8.31
CA LEU A 238 13.06 26.61 9.42
C LEU A 238 13.93 27.62 10.15
N SER A 239 13.53 28.87 10.14
CA SER A 239 14.30 29.93 10.78
C SER A 239 13.41 30.98 11.42
N VAL A 240 13.94 31.70 12.41
CA VAL A 240 13.26 32.80 13.09
C VAL A 240 14.11 34.06 13.08
N THR A 241 13.50 35.18 12.84
CA THR A 241 14.18 36.49 12.80
C THR A 241 13.45 37.52 13.67
N PRO A 242 14.16 38.16 14.65
CA PRO A 242 15.55 37.91 15.05
C PRO A 242 15.69 36.60 15.86
N ASN A 243 16.80 35.88 15.72
CA ASN A 243 17.11 34.70 16.51
C ASN A 243 17.89 35.00 17.80
N VAL A 244 18.21 36.29 18.06
CA VAL A 244 18.85 36.79 19.29
C VAL A 244 18.16 38.07 19.72
N LEU A 245 17.68 38.12 20.96
CA LEU A 245 17.08 39.31 21.57
C LEU A 245 18.09 39.99 22.48
N TRP A 246 18.53 41.18 22.09
CA TRP A 246 19.47 41.99 22.87
C TRP A 246 19.19 43.49 22.71
N PRO A 247 19.31 44.32 23.77
CA PRO A 247 19.63 43.96 25.14
C PRO A 247 18.44 43.34 25.89
N ALA A 248 18.72 42.57 26.98
CA ALA A 248 17.69 42.08 27.88
C ALA A 248 17.09 43.23 28.67
N ASN A 249 16.09 43.90 28.13
CA ASN A 249 15.46 45.13 28.61
C ASN A 249 14.00 45.00 28.97
N HIS A 250 13.47 43.77 29.06
CA HIS A 250 12.12 43.38 29.42
C HIS A 250 11.03 43.84 28.38
N LYS A 251 11.42 44.29 27.21
CA LYS A 251 10.49 44.71 26.15
C LYS A 251 10.19 43.54 25.23
N TYR A 252 9.01 43.58 24.66
CA TYR A 252 8.69 42.70 23.57
C TYR A 252 9.48 43.04 22.32
N VAL A 253 9.84 42.00 21.59
CA VAL A 253 10.44 42.06 20.27
C VAL A 253 9.59 41.17 19.37
N ASP A 254 9.19 41.74 18.25
CA ASP A 254 8.48 40.96 17.21
C ASP A 254 9.47 39.98 16.57
N ALA A 255 9.07 38.74 16.47
CA ALA A 255 9.83 37.66 15.86
C ALA A 255 8.97 36.97 14.80
N GLU A 256 9.53 36.80 13.63
CA GLU A 256 8.86 36.16 12.48
C GLU A 256 9.59 34.87 12.11
N VAL A 257 8.81 33.83 11.85
CA VAL A 257 9.30 32.53 11.36
C VAL A 257 9.14 32.45 9.86
N SER A 258 10.19 31.97 9.20
CA SER A 258 10.16 31.56 7.81
C SER A 258 10.35 30.07 7.74
N VAL A 259 9.45 29.40 7.03
CA VAL A 259 9.46 27.96 6.83
C VAL A 259 9.29 27.62 5.37
N THR A 260 10.07 26.66 4.89
CA THR A 260 9.86 25.99 3.61
C THR A 260 9.91 24.50 3.82
N VAL A 261 9.01 23.80 3.18
CA VAL A 261 8.85 22.35 3.28
C VAL A 261 8.75 21.74 1.90
N SER A 262 9.14 20.49 1.80
CA SER A 262 8.97 19.68 0.59
C SER A 262 8.60 18.26 0.94
N ASP A 263 8.01 17.60 -0.01
CA ASP A 263 7.66 16.19 0.05
C ASP A 263 7.93 15.53 -1.30
N ASN A 264 8.10 14.19 -1.31
CA ASN A 264 8.37 13.44 -2.54
C ASN A 264 7.12 13.29 -3.41
N PHE A 265 5.93 13.42 -2.82
CA PHE A 265 4.65 13.21 -3.50
C PHE A 265 3.65 14.35 -3.31
N ASP A 266 3.46 14.86 -2.07
CA ASP A 266 2.55 15.98 -1.79
C ASP A 266 3.21 17.32 -2.14
N PRO A 267 2.69 18.07 -3.15
CA PRO A 267 3.26 19.36 -3.52
C PRO A 267 2.98 20.47 -2.51
N SER A 268 2.14 20.22 -1.50
CA SER A 268 1.66 21.24 -0.56
C SER A 268 1.42 20.70 0.87
N PRO A 269 2.47 20.13 1.53
CA PRO A 269 2.33 19.64 2.89
C PRO A 269 1.87 20.74 3.86
N ILE A 270 1.07 20.38 4.85
CA ILE A 270 0.48 21.32 5.81
C ILE A 270 1.42 21.54 6.96
N VAL A 271 1.82 22.81 7.19
CA VAL A 271 2.62 23.23 8.34
C VAL A 271 1.72 23.71 9.47
N THR A 272 1.89 23.15 10.66
CA THR A 272 1.11 23.47 11.86
C THR A 272 2.02 23.89 13.00
N LEU A 273 1.71 25.02 13.66
CA LEU A 273 2.40 25.43 14.89
C LEU A 273 1.94 24.53 16.05
N LEU A 274 2.86 23.78 16.65
CA LEU A 274 2.59 22.99 17.85
C LEU A 274 2.66 23.83 19.13
N GLY A 275 3.47 24.88 19.14
CA GLY A 275 3.56 25.81 20.25
C GLY A 275 4.91 26.47 20.39
N VAL A 276 4.97 27.38 21.40
CA VAL A 276 6.17 28.08 21.78
C VAL A 276 6.44 27.81 23.26
N THR A 277 7.66 27.42 23.59
CA THR A 277 8.09 27.14 24.96
C THR A 277 9.33 27.96 25.34
N SER A 278 9.65 28.02 26.62
CA SER A 278 10.85 28.65 27.15
C SER A 278 11.55 27.72 28.16
N ASN A 279 12.88 27.71 28.18
CA ASN A 279 13.67 27.01 29.19
C ASN A 279 13.63 27.70 30.55
N GLU A 280 13.18 28.96 30.65
CA GLU A 280 12.94 29.68 31.89
C GLU A 280 11.42 29.86 32.08
N PRO A 281 10.89 29.78 33.32
CA PRO A 281 9.49 29.98 33.59
C PRO A 281 9.03 31.41 33.25
N ASP A 282 7.77 31.58 32.93
CA ASP A 282 7.11 32.88 32.88
C ASP A 282 7.13 33.50 34.30
N ASN A 283 7.58 34.73 34.44
CA ASN A 283 7.80 35.39 35.73
C ASN A 283 8.71 34.59 36.69
N GLY A 284 9.90 34.22 36.24
CA GLY A 284 10.92 33.53 37.03
C GLY A 284 11.61 34.42 38.03
N LYS A 285 12.28 33.83 39.02
CA LYS A 285 13.01 34.59 40.05
C LYS A 285 14.24 35.29 39.48
N GLY A 286 14.19 36.62 39.40
CA GLY A 286 15.33 37.45 38.98
C GLY A 286 15.34 37.77 37.49
N ASP A 287 14.21 37.66 36.81
CA ASP A 287 14.01 38.00 35.41
C ASP A 287 13.29 39.35 35.19
N GLY A 288 12.79 40.02 36.22
CA GLY A 288 12.19 41.35 36.12
C GLY A 288 10.76 41.44 36.62
N ASN A 289 10.17 40.34 37.10
CA ASN A 289 8.77 40.24 37.55
C ASN A 289 7.74 40.60 36.48
N THR A 290 8.00 40.29 35.24
CA THR A 290 7.08 40.43 34.12
C THR A 290 6.40 39.09 33.84
N VAL A 291 5.22 39.13 33.27
CA VAL A 291 4.39 37.97 32.85
C VAL A 291 4.13 38.04 31.37
N ASP A 292 3.59 36.95 30.81
CA ASP A 292 3.27 36.85 29.41
C ASP A 292 4.50 37.02 28.48
N ASP A 293 5.55 36.26 28.76
CA ASP A 293 6.83 36.38 28.05
C ASP A 293 6.68 35.95 26.55
N ILE A 294 5.65 35.16 26.25
CA ILE A 294 5.36 34.66 24.92
C ILE A 294 3.95 35.10 24.53
N VAL A 295 3.83 35.85 23.45
CA VAL A 295 2.55 36.17 22.82
C VAL A 295 2.57 35.64 21.40
N ILE A 296 1.67 34.70 21.09
CA ILE A 296 1.45 34.20 19.74
C ILE A 296 0.49 35.15 19.04
N VAL A 297 0.94 35.81 17.97
CA VAL A 297 0.15 36.74 17.19
C VAL A 297 -0.60 36.00 16.07
N ASP A 298 0.11 35.13 15.39
CA ASP A 298 -0.39 34.12 14.46
C ASP A 298 0.60 32.94 14.39
N ASP A 299 0.35 32.00 13.45
CA ASP A 299 1.15 30.79 13.36
C ASP A 299 2.62 31.04 12.99
N TYR A 300 3.00 32.23 12.50
CA TYR A 300 4.36 32.59 12.08
C TYR A 300 4.89 33.84 12.75
N ALA A 301 4.06 34.61 13.48
CA ALA A 301 4.43 35.86 14.12
C ALA A 301 4.26 35.79 15.63
N PHE A 302 5.28 36.20 16.37
CA PHE A 302 5.36 36.12 17.82
C PHE A 302 5.89 37.41 18.41
N ARG A 303 5.47 37.72 19.64
CA ARG A 303 6.10 38.77 20.44
C ARG A 303 6.75 38.09 21.63
N LEU A 304 8.07 38.11 21.66
CA LEU A 304 8.89 37.48 22.69
C LEU A 304 9.52 38.54 23.55
N ARG A 305 9.51 38.33 24.87
CA ARG A 305 10.07 39.30 25.80
C ARG A 305 11.59 39.15 25.87
N ALA A 306 12.31 40.25 25.66
CA ALA A 306 13.78 40.30 25.80
C ALA A 306 14.17 40.33 27.29
N GLU A 307 13.95 39.22 27.98
CA GLU A 307 14.32 39.05 29.39
C GLU A 307 14.83 37.66 29.68
N ARG A 308 15.57 37.52 30.79
CA ARG A 308 16.18 36.28 31.23
C ARG A 308 16.53 36.34 32.72
N SER A 309 16.68 35.19 33.36
CA SER A 309 17.22 35.13 34.74
C SER A 309 18.63 35.68 34.82
N GLY A 310 18.87 36.57 35.81
CA GLY A 310 20.19 37.17 36.05
C GLY A 310 21.27 36.16 36.48
N LYS A 311 20.91 34.95 36.87
CA LYS A 311 21.81 33.84 37.27
C LYS A 311 21.82 32.68 36.29
N GLY A 312 21.01 32.72 35.23
CA GLY A 312 20.90 31.68 34.22
C GLY A 312 21.98 31.75 33.13
N SER A 313 21.99 30.81 32.24
CA SER A 313 22.84 30.76 31.02
C SER A 313 22.31 31.60 29.89
N GLY A 314 21.09 32.11 30.02
CA GLY A 314 20.27 32.77 28.99
C GLY A 314 18.97 32.07 28.79
N ARG A 315 17.95 32.84 28.35
CA ARG A 315 16.64 32.29 28.01
C ARG A 315 16.64 31.83 26.55
N VAL A 316 16.05 30.68 26.30
CA VAL A 316 15.83 30.14 24.97
C VAL A 316 14.34 29.92 24.78
N TYR A 317 13.75 30.61 23.82
CA TYR A 317 12.42 30.31 23.31
C TYR A 317 12.55 29.28 22.20
N THR A 318 11.70 28.24 22.23
CA THR A 318 11.64 27.18 21.21
C THR A 318 10.26 27.20 20.57
N ILE A 319 10.22 27.42 19.25
CA ILE A 319 9.02 27.47 18.45
C ILE A 319 8.98 26.18 17.65
N THR A 320 7.99 25.33 17.89
CA THR A 320 7.92 23.97 17.32
C THR A 320 6.79 23.87 16.31
N TYR A 321 7.13 23.31 15.15
CA TYR A 321 6.19 23.03 14.07
C TYR A 321 6.15 21.56 13.74
N GLN A 322 5.01 21.14 13.21
CA GLN A 322 4.80 19.87 12.52
C GLN A 322 4.44 20.16 11.08
N VAL A 323 5.03 19.43 10.15
CA VAL A 323 4.59 19.35 8.77
C VAL A 323 3.95 17.99 8.54
N THR A 324 2.81 17.96 7.85
CA THR A 324 2.05 16.73 7.57
C THR A 324 1.67 16.73 6.10
N ASP A 325 1.86 15.60 5.42
CA ASP A 325 1.44 15.38 4.04
C ASP A 325 -0.04 14.94 3.93
N SER A 326 -0.50 14.71 2.70
CA SER A 326 -1.85 14.24 2.39
C SER A 326 -2.12 12.80 2.85
N CYS A 327 -1.08 12.01 3.09
CA CYS A 327 -1.14 10.64 3.59
C CYS A 327 -1.09 10.55 5.13
N GLY A 328 -0.84 11.67 5.81
CA GLY A 328 -0.76 11.72 7.27
C GLY A 328 0.65 11.47 7.83
N ASN A 329 1.66 11.26 6.99
CA ASN A 329 3.04 11.19 7.46
C ASN A 329 3.48 12.56 7.95
N SER A 330 4.29 12.64 9.00
CA SER A 330 4.64 13.92 9.57
C SER A 330 6.07 13.98 10.12
N THR A 331 6.62 15.20 10.09
CA THR A 331 7.92 15.53 10.67
C THR A 331 7.77 16.73 11.60
N ILE A 332 8.52 16.75 12.69
CA ILE A 332 8.56 17.85 13.68
C ILE A 332 9.94 18.46 13.68
N ASP A 333 10.00 19.81 13.67
CA ASP A 333 11.23 20.56 13.83
C ASP A 333 10.98 21.86 14.59
N SER A 334 12.02 22.55 15.03
CA SER A 334 11.91 23.77 15.84
C SER A 334 12.98 24.82 15.52
N ALA A 335 12.57 26.07 15.62
CA ALA A 335 13.45 27.23 15.60
C ALA A 335 13.62 27.81 17.00
N SER A 336 14.79 28.40 17.31
CA SER A 336 15.09 28.93 18.62
C SER A 336 15.48 30.40 18.60
N VAL A 337 14.99 31.15 19.59
CA VAL A 337 15.36 32.56 19.86
C VAL A 337 16.10 32.65 21.22
N LEU A 338 17.30 33.17 21.19
CA LEU A 338 18.17 33.29 22.37
C LEU A 338 18.11 34.71 22.96
N VAL A 339 17.91 34.82 24.28
CA VAL A 339 18.22 36.02 25.08
C VAL A 339 19.49 35.73 25.82
N PRO A 340 20.69 36.14 25.34
CA PRO A 340 21.95 35.74 25.91
C PRO A 340 22.19 36.39 27.27
N HIS A 341 22.94 35.69 28.16
CA HIS A 341 23.31 36.22 29.47
C HIS A 341 24.21 37.48 29.36
N ASN A 342 25.14 37.46 28.44
CA ASN A 342 25.95 38.61 28.05
C ASN A 342 26.39 38.46 26.60
N GLN A 343 26.61 39.60 25.93
CA GLN A 343 27.35 39.56 24.65
C GLN A 343 28.83 39.67 25.01
N GLY A 344 29.53 38.56 25.04
CA GLY A 344 30.97 38.55 25.21
C GLY A 344 31.61 39.48 24.17
N ARG A 345 32.23 40.59 24.61
CA ARG A 345 33.17 41.34 23.78
C ARG A 345 34.30 40.36 23.44
N GLY A 346 34.32 39.84 22.24
CA GLY A 346 35.51 39.19 21.72
C GLY A 346 36.66 40.20 21.82
N LYS A 347 37.55 40.00 22.79
CA LYS A 347 38.82 40.70 22.78
C LYS A 347 39.60 40.15 21.58
N GLY A 348 39.52 40.89 20.44
CA GLY A 348 40.53 40.76 19.43
C GLY A 348 41.89 40.97 20.05
N LYS A 349 42.73 39.97 20.01
CA LYS A 349 44.16 40.09 20.07
C LYS A 349 44.71 40.06 18.68
#